data_342bfb07b67e8c23269c28610cf5b01e
#
_entry.id   342bfb07b67e8c23269c28610cf5b01e
#
_cell.length_a   1.000
_cell.length_b   1.000
_cell.length_c   1.000
_cell.angle_alpha   90.00
_cell.angle_beta   90.00
_cell.angle_gamma   90.00
#
_symmetry.space_group_name_H-M   'P 1'
#
loop_
_entity.id
_entity.type
_entity.pdbx_description
1 polymer ?
#
loop_
_entity_poly.entity_id
_entity_poly.type
_entity_poly.pdbx_seq_one_letter_code
_entity_poly.pdbx_strand_id
1 'polypeptide(L)'
;MQKEKKEHILVISSADPTKGPGVIGMDMYDAFLERGYSVDMLTTYRVKSRPDVRYIYKKPSRWRSFRFKFYWRLSPKPDRSYCFFYRKESFPPISCSKVLAALGEHYDRIVILFWQEMLSFRTVLELHRKYHSRFYFVCADYSPMSGGCHFTGDCHRFKSGCGACPAFHSVDPKDFTHWNVEYRKKVYELVRPVLYANTYMIENFFKKSILLKNQNLQKLPTILDLKFYHPIDKYEACTHFGLPLNKRNVIVFGCQNLTDPRKGIVEFLFDSLDRVYEHLTEDERQQTMVVYAGKDGENFSSHFKFENYYIGSLNPEDLPFFYSAATMFVCPSVNDAGPSMVYQAMACGTPVVAFAMGAALDAVRGRNTGYCARLKDADDLAQGMLHEIQLTPEQYRQQSNECIAVAEALTSKEAFVKAIINN
;
A
#
# COMPACT_ATOMS: atom_id res chain seq x y z
N MET A 1 -27.69 -20.19 -27.63
CA MET A 1 -27.04 -19.60 -26.43
C MET A 1 -26.48 -18.23 -26.83
N GLN A 2 -27.17 -17.15 -26.46
CA GLN A 2 -26.57 -15.81 -26.59
C GLN A 2 -25.35 -15.78 -25.69
N LYS A 3 -24.14 -15.53 -26.23
CA LYS A 3 -22.98 -15.20 -25.44
C LYS A 3 -23.34 -13.94 -24.66
N GLU A 4 -23.50 -14.06 -23.35
CA GLU A 4 -23.60 -12.89 -22.47
C GLU A 4 -22.46 -11.95 -22.84
N LYS A 5 -22.81 -10.73 -23.21
CA LYS A 5 -21.83 -9.68 -23.54
C LYS A 5 -21.09 -9.38 -22.25
N LYS A 6 -19.83 -9.86 -22.15
CA LYS A 6 -19.00 -9.59 -20.98
C LYS A 6 -18.84 -8.08 -20.80
N GLU A 7 -19.02 -7.61 -19.58
CA GLU A 7 -18.88 -6.20 -19.23
C GLU A 7 -17.49 -5.67 -19.60
N HIS A 8 -17.45 -4.39 -19.96
CA HIS A 8 -16.21 -3.64 -20.24
C HIS A 8 -15.81 -2.82 -19.02
N ILE A 9 -14.61 -3.06 -18.51
CA ILE A 9 -14.13 -2.51 -17.25
C ILE A 9 -12.97 -1.55 -17.52
N LEU A 10 -12.96 -0.41 -16.84
CA LEU A 10 -11.82 0.51 -16.83
C LEU A 10 -11.15 0.49 -15.47
N VAL A 11 -9.87 0.15 -15.41
CA VAL A 11 -9.02 0.27 -14.23
C VAL A 11 -8.20 1.55 -14.34
N ILE A 12 -8.23 2.41 -13.31
CA ILE A 12 -7.48 3.66 -13.26
C ILE A 12 -6.50 3.64 -12.10
N SER A 13 -5.20 3.79 -12.40
CA SER A 13 -4.16 3.95 -11.39
C SER A 13 -3.09 4.93 -11.86
N SER A 14 -2.80 5.96 -11.07
CA SER A 14 -1.73 6.93 -11.35
C SER A 14 -0.36 6.47 -10.88
N ALA A 15 -0.28 5.41 -10.07
CA ALA A 15 0.97 4.85 -9.59
C ALA A 15 1.72 4.09 -10.71
N ASP A 16 3.05 3.99 -10.58
CA ASP A 16 3.89 3.27 -11.56
C ASP A 16 3.55 1.77 -11.54
N PRO A 17 2.95 1.21 -12.60
CA PRO A 17 2.47 -0.17 -12.59
C PRO A 17 3.58 -1.23 -12.60
N THR A 18 4.84 -0.81 -12.70
CA THR A 18 6.00 -1.72 -12.71
C THR A 18 6.67 -1.88 -11.35
N LYS A 19 6.28 -1.10 -10.33
CA LYS A 19 6.92 -1.13 -9.01
C LYS A 19 6.05 -0.57 -7.90
N GLY A 20 6.38 -1.00 -6.68
CA GLY A 20 5.74 -0.51 -5.46
C GLY A 20 4.23 -0.66 -5.48
N PRO A 21 3.46 0.30 -4.93
CA PRO A 21 2.00 0.21 -4.85
C PRO A 21 1.29 0.14 -6.21
N GLY A 22 1.97 0.55 -7.30
CA GLY A 22 1.38 0.53 -8.64
C GLY A 22 1.18 -0.87 -9.20
N VAL A 23 1.93 -1.86 -8.73
CA VAL A 23 1.76 -3.28 -9.11
C VAL A 23 0.35 -3.76 -8.78
N ILE A 24 -0.24 -3.30 -7.67
CA ILE A 24 -1.63 -3.64 -7.30
C ILE A 24 -2.63 -3.27 -8.43
N GLY A 25 -2.43 -2.12 -9.07
CA GLY A 25 -3.28 -1.71 -10.20
C GLY A 25 -3.14 -2.64 -11.40
N MET A 26 -1.93 -3.16 -11.63
CA MET A 26 -1.65 -4.13 -12.68
C MET A 26 -2.26 -5.49 -12.37
N ASP A 27 -2.12 -5.96 -11.12
CA ASP A 27 -2.74 -7.19 -10.65
C ASP A 27 -4.28 -7.14 -10.76
N MET A 28 -4.90 -5.98 -10.52
CA MET A 28 -6.34 -5.78 -10.73
C MET A 28 -6.71 -5.91 -12.21
N TYR A 29 -5.94 -5.28 -13.09
CA TYR A 29 -6.14 -5.34 -14.53
C TYR A 29 -6.01 -6.78 -15.03
N ASP A 30 -4.94 -7.47 -14.65
CA ASP A 30 -4.69 -8.86 -15.03
C ASP A 30 -5.75 -9.82 -14.45
N ALA A 31 -6.21 -9.60 -13.23
CA ALA A 31 -7.26 -10.40 -12.62
C ALA A 31 -8.58 -10.40 -13.40
N PHE A 32 -8.97 -9.27 -14.01
CA PHE A 32 -10.13 -9.20 -14.88
C PHE A 32 -9.86 -9.86 -16.23
N LEU A 33 -8.67 -9.64 -16.84
CA LEU A 33 -8.29 -10.27 -18.10
C LEU A 33 -8.26 -11.79 -18.02
N GLU A 34 -7.65 -12.36 -16.97
CA GLU A 34 -7.57 -13.80 -16.72
C GLU A 34 -8.96 -14.46 -16.67
N ARG A 35 -10.00 -13.71 -16.32
CA ARG A 35 -11.39 -14.16 -16.28
C ARG A 35 -12.18 -13.81 -17.55
N GLY A 36 -11.48 -13.27 -18.56
CA GLY A 36 -11.99 -13.01 -19.88
C GLY A 36 -12.94 -11.82 -19.97
N TYR A 37 -12.86 -10.84 -19.06
CA TYR A 37 -13.53 -9.54 -19.19
C TYR A 37 -12.83 -8.70 -20.25
N SER A 38 -13.56 -7.78 -20.88
CA SER A 38 -12.97 -6.70 -21.66
C SER A 38 -12.46 -5.63 -20.69
N VAL A 39 -11.17 -5.32 -20.72
CA VAL A 39 -10.57 -4.41 -19.73
C VAL A 39 -9.65 -3.41 -20.41
N ASP A 40 -9.79 -2.16 -20.04
CA ASP A 40 -8.80 -1.11 -20.30
C ASP A 40 -8.14 -0.69 -18.99
N MET A 41 -6.85 -0.40 -19.03
CA MET A 41 -6.15 0.26 -17.91
C MET A 41 -5.67 1.64 -18.34
N LEU A 42 -5.86 2.65 -17.48
CA LEU A 42 -5.37 4.00 -17.67
C LEU A 42 -4.35 4.36 -16.58
N THR A 43 -3.13 4.74 -17.00
CA THR A 43 -2.05 5.15 -16.10
C THR A 43 -1.32 6.39 -16.62
N THR A 44 -0.43 6.98 -15.81
CA THR A 44 0.47 8.07 -16.21
C THR A 44 1.84 7.57 -16.68
N TYR A 45 2.09 6.28 -16.63
CA TYR A 45 3.36 5.64 -16.98
C TYR A 45 3.20 4.78 -18.24
N ARG A 46 4.19 4.84 -19.10
CA ARG A 46 4.27 3.95 -20.26
C ARG A 46 4.92 2.63 -19.86
N VAL A 47 4.17 1.54 -19.95
CA VAL A 47 4.67 0.18 -19.71
C VAL A 47 5.08 -0.41 -21.06
N LYS A 48 6.38 -0.51 -21.30
CA LYS A 48 6.90 -0.98 -22.61
C LYS A 48 6.53 -2.44 -22.92
N SER A 49 6.47 -3.29 -21.89
CA SER A 49 6.10 -4.71 -21.97
C SER A 49 4.59 -4.95 -22.14
N ARG A 50 3.77 -3.93 -21.94
CA ARG A 50 2.30 -4.01 -21.95
C ARG A 50 1.73 -2.90 -22.84
N PRO A 51 1.79 -3.05 -24.17
CA PRO A 51 1.26 -2.07 -25.13
C PRO A 51 -0.27 -1.92 -25.07
N ASP A 52 -0.96 -2.88 -24.47
CA ASP A 52 -2.39 -2.91 -24.15
C ASP A 52 -2.78 -1.93 -23.04
N VAL A 53 -1.84 -1.49 -22.20
CA VAL A 53 -2.08 -0.50 -21.15
C VAL A 53 -2.05 0.92 -21.72
N ARG A 54 -3.17 1.62 -21.59
CA ARG A 54 -3.29 3.03 -22.02
C ARG A 54 -2.54 3.95 -21.07
N TYR A 55 -1.81 4.92 -21.60
CA TYR A 55 -1.13 5.91 -20.78
C TYR A 55 -1.43 7.35 -21.22
N ILE A 56 -1.46 8.25 -20.23
CA ILE A 56 -1.58 9.67 -20.50
C ILE A 56 -0.30 10.36 -20.08
N TYR A 57 0.45 10.85 -21.04
CA TYR A 57 1.68 11.57 -20.74
C TYR A 57 1.42 12.92 -20.08
N LYS A 58 2.03 13.14 -18.91
CA LYS A 58 1.92 14.35 -18.11
C LYS A 58 2.92 15.42 -18.55
N LYS A 59 3.04 15.73 -19.87
CA LYS A 59 3.79 16.93 -20.26
C LYS A 59 2.91 18.16 -20.12
N PRO A 60 3.13 19.02 -19.11
CA PRO A 60 2.44 20.30 -19.07
C PRO A 60 2.91 21.15 -20.28
N SER A 61 2.02 21.90 -20.90
CA SER A 61 2.41 22.96 -21.83
C SER A 61 3.38 23.91 -21.11
N ARG A 62 4.34 24.53 -21.82
CA ARG A 62 5.32 25.48 -21.23
C ARG A 62 4.62 26.55 -20.36
N TRP A 63 3.46 27.05 -20.77
CA TRP A 63 2.64 28.02 -20.05
C TRP A 63 2.03 27.45 -18.77
N ARG A 64 1.50 26.25 -18.84
CA ARG A 64 0.91 25.54 -17.67
C ARG A 64 2.00 25.16 -16.66
N SER A 65 3.20 24.81 -17.14
CA SER A 65 4.37 24.55 -16.30
C SER A 65 4.84 25.83 -15.58
N PHE A 66 4.85 26.99 -16.26
CA PHE A 66 5.20 28.28 -15.66
C PHE A 66 4.18 28.71 -14.60
N ARG A 67 2.87 28.68 -14.91
CA ARG A 67 1.82 28.99 -13.94
C ARG A 67 1.82 28.05 -12.75
N PHE A 68 2.10 26.76 -12.97
CA PHE A 68 2.19 25.76 -11.91
C PHE A 68 3.41 26.02 -11.02
N LYS A 69 4.58 26.30 -11.59
CA LYS A 69 5.80 26.66 -10.84
C LYS A 69 5.63 27.95 -10.04
N PHE A 70 4.99 28.96 -10.62
CA PHE A 70 4.69 30.22 -9.95
C PHE A 70 3.70 30.03 -8.79
N TYR A 71 2.61 29.29 -9.02
CA TYR A 71 1.64 28.93 -7.99
C TYR A 71 2.26 28.10 -6.88
N TRP A 72 3.11 27.12 -7.22
CA TRP A 72 3.84 26.29 -6.25
C TRP A 72 4.83 27.11 -5.40
N ARG A 73 5.45 28.12 -5.99
CA ARG A 73 6.40 28.99 -5.27
C ARG A 73 5.70 29.89 -4.25
N LEU A 74 4.45 30.29 -4.52
CA LEU A 74 3.63 31.14 -3.66
C LEU A 74 2.72 30.34 -2.72
N SER A 75 2.58 29.03 -2.93
CA SER A 75 1.74 28.19 -2.08
C SER A 75 2.50 27.70 -0.85
N PRO A 76 1.87 27.63 0.33
CA PRO A 76 2.47 27.01 1.51
C PRO A 76 2.92 25.59 1.18
N LYS A 77 4.12 25.22 1.62
CA LYS A 77 4.61 23.84 1.49
C LYS A 77 4.03 23.03 2.66
N PRO A 78 3.54 21.81 2.41
CA PRO A 78 3.12 20.97 3.50
C PRO A 78 4.30 20.59 4.37
N ASP A 79 4.08 20.48 5.67
CA ASP A 79 5.02 19.86 6.59
C ASP A 79 5.30 18.42 6.13
N ARG A 80 6.58 18.02 6.13
CA ARG A 80 7.02 16.71 5.63
C ARG A 80 6.52 15.53 6.47
N SER A 81 6.12 15.78 7.71
CA SER A 81 5.49 14.78 8.57
C SER A 81 4.11 14.33 8.06
N TYR A 82 3.49 15.17 7.21
CA TYR A 82 2.23 14.84 6.55
C TYR A 82 2.48 14.46 5.09
N CYS A 83 2.08 13.27 4.70
CA CYS A 83 2.08 12.85 3.31
C CYS A 83 0.85 13.44 2.62
N PHE A 84 1.00 14.63 2.05
CA PHE A 84 -0.11 15.41 1.50
C PHE A 84 0.05 15.64 0.00
N PHE A 85 -1.02 15.39 -0.75
CA PHE A 85 -1.12 15.77 -2.14
C PHE A 85 -1.89 17.08 -2.27
N TYR A 86 -1.15 18.19 -2.40
CA TYR A 86 -1.76 19.51 -2.58
C TYR A 86 -2.54 19.59 -3.88
N ARG A 87 -3.90 19.64 -3.79
CA ARG A 87 -4.77 19.76 -4.95
C ARG A 87 -6.10 20.39 -4.61
N LYS A 88 -6.56 21.23 -5.53
CA LYS A 88 -7.95 21.68 -5.56
C LYS A 88 -8.75 20.72 -6.45
N GLU A 89 -9.78 20.12 -5.91
CA GLU A 89 -10.60 19.11 -6.61
C GLU A 89 -11.31 19.68 -7.85
N SER A 90 -11.54 20.99 -7.89
CA SER A 90 -12.08 21.68 -9.07
C SER A 90 -11.09 21.84 -10.23
N PHE A 91 -9.78 21.62 -10.01
CA PHE A 91 -8.72 21.77 -11.00
C PHE A 91 -7.97 20.46 -11.22
N PRO A 92 -8.37 19.64 -12.20
CA PRO A 92 -7.71 18.37 -12.46
C PRO A 92 -6.26 18.57 -12.92
N PRO A 93 -5.32 17.73 -12.47
CA PRO A 93 -3.92 17.77 -12.90
C PRO A 93 -3.76 17.58 -14.40
N ILE A 94 -4.52 16.64 -14.96
CA ILE A 94 -4.68 16.43 -16.40
C ILE A 94 -6.10 16.92 -16.76
N SER A 95 -6.26 17.66 -17.86
CA SER A 95 -7.60 18.16 -18.25
C SER A 95 -8.57 17.00 -18.49
N CYS A 96 -9.83 17.18 -18.10
CA CYS A 96 -10.88 16.19 -18.31
C CYS A 96 -10.98 15.76 -19.78
N SER A 97 -10.91 16.70 -20.72
CA SER A 97 -10.94 16.42 -22.17
C SER A 97 -9.81 15.49 -22.61
N LYS A 98 -8.59 15.66 -22.07
CA LYS A 98 -7.46 14.79 -22.39
C LYS A 98 -7.65 13.40 -21.80
N VAL A 99 -8.21 13.28 -20.59
CA VAL A 99 -8.54 11.97 -19.98
C VAL A 99 -9.59 11.27 -20.83
N LEU A 100 -10.68 11.96 -21.15
CA LEU A 100 -11.78 11.39 -21.95
C LEU A 100 -11.36 10.99 -23.36
N ALA A 101 -10.43 11.73 -24.00
CA ALA A 101 -9.90 11.42 -25.33
C ALA A 101 -8.97 10.19 -25.34
N ALA A 102 -8.39 9.81 -24.19
CA ALA A 102 -7.55 8.63 -24.07
C ALA A 102 -8.36 7.33 -23.83
N LEU A 103 -9.65 7.43 -23.57
CA LEU A 103 -10.53 6.33 -23.20
C LEU A 103 -11.41 5.88 -24.36
N GLY A 104 -11.93 4.64 -24.24
CA GLY A 104 -12.89 4.07 -25.17
C GLY A 104 -14.26 4.74 -25.15
N GLU A 105 -15.19 4.20 -25.93
CA GLU A 105 -16.53 4.79 -26.08
C GLU A 105 -17.46 4.40 -24.93
N HIS A 106 -17.27 3.23 -24.33
CA HIS A 106 -18.16 2.69 -23.31
C HIS A 106 -17.39 1.90 -22.24
N TYR A 107 -17.83 2.05 -20.98
CA TYR A 107 -17.43 1.22 -19.85
C TYR A 107 -18.62 0.98 -18.93
N ASP A 108 -18.85 -0.28 -18.57
CA ASP A 108 -19.88 -0.67 -17.61
C ASP A 108 -19.45 -0.35 -16.18
N ARG A 109 -18.17 -0.54 -15.89
CA ARG A 109 -17.58 -0.35 -14.56
C ARG A 109 -16.27 0.44 -14.65
N ILE A 110 -16.05 1.32 -13.67
CA ILE A 110 -14.81 2.09 -13.51
C ILE A 110 -14.26 1.85 -12.12
N VAL A 111 -13.08 1.22 -12.05
CA VAL A 111 -12.37 0.90 -10.81
C VAL A 111 -11.20 1.88 -10.64
N ILE A 112 -11.21 2.65 -9.57
CA ILE A 112 -10.19 3.67 -9.28
C ILE A 112 -9.40 3.23 -8.05
N LEU A 113 -8.08 3.04 -8.19
CA LEU A 113 -7.19 2.72 -7.09
C LEU A 113 -6.46 3.99 -6.62
N PHE A 114 -5.43 4.41 -7.35
CA PHE A 114 -4.74 5.67 -7.12
C PHE A 114 -5.12 6.66 -8.22
N TRP A 115 -5.50 7.88 -7.87
CA TRP A 115 -5.86 8.91 -8.85
C TRP A 115 -5.04 10.18 -8.73
N GLN A 116 -4.29 10.31 -7.64
CA GLN A 116 -3.48 11.47 -7.33
C GLN A 116 -2.54 11.76 -8.51
N GLU A 117 -2.35 13.03 -8.81
CA GLU A 117 -1.56 13.51 -9.96
C GLU A 117 -2.12 13.23 -11.37
N MET A 118 -3.16 12.44 -11.52
CA MET A 118 -3.83 12.20 -12.81
C MET A 118 -5.23 12.79 -12.85
N LEU A 119 -6.08 12.42 -11.90
CA LEU A 119 -7.47 12.86 -11.81
C LEU A 119 -7.69 13.83 -10.65
N SER A 120 -8.86 14.48 -10.69
CA SER A 120 -9.54 15.08 -9.54
C SER A 120 -10.98 14.60 -9.50
N PHE A 121 -11.73 14.92 -8.45
CA PHE A 121 -13.16 14.58 -8.39
C PHE A 121 -14.00 15.29 -9.47
N ARG A 122 -13.50 16.38 -10.05
CA ARG A 122 -14.09 16.95 -11.27
C ARG A 122 -14.01 15.96 -12.44
N THR A 123 -12.87 15.30 -12.61
CA THR A 123 -12.73 14.29 -13.67
C THR A 123 -13.63 13.09 -13.42
N VAL A 124 -13.77 12.63 -12.17
CA VAL A 124 -14.70 11.56 -11.80
C VAL A 124 -16.13 11.92 -12.19
N LEU A 125 -16.55 13.16 -11.93
CA LEU A 125 -17.88 13.65 -12.32
C LEU A 125 -18.07 13.65 -13.85
N GLU A 126 -17.07 14.08 -14.63
CA GLU A 126 -17.14 14.06 -16.09
C GLU A 126 -17.14 12.64 -16.67
N LEU A 127 -16.40 11.71 -16.07
CA LEU A 127 -16.46 10.29 -16.42
C LEU A 127 -17.86 9.71 -16.14
N HIS A 128 -18.45 10.06 -15.00
CA HIS A 128 -19.81 9.63 -14.65
C HIS A 128 -20.85 10.17 -15.66
N ARG A 129 -20.75 11.43 -16.03
CA ARG A 129 -21.64 12.07 -17.01
C ARG A 129 -21.55 11.44 -18.39
N LYS A 130 -20.32 11.03 -18.80
CA LYS A 130 -20.10 10.46 -20.14
C LYS A 130 -20.53 9.00 -20.21
N TYR A 131 -20.16 8.20 -19.21
CA TYR A 131 -20.26 6.75 -19.30
C TYR A 131 -21.45 6.15 -18.56
N HIS A 132 -22.00 6.86 -17.58
CA HIS A 132 -23.05 6.35 -16.66
C HIS A 132 -22.68 5.01 -15.99
N SER A 133 -21.38 4.72 -15.88
CA SER A 133 -20.82 3.51 -15.32
C SER A 133 -21.06 3.40 -13.82
N ARG A 134 -20.92 2.19 -13.26
CA ARG A 134 -20.75 1.97 -11.82
C ARG A 134 -19.31 2.31 -11.42
N PHE A 135 -19.14 3.05 -10.33
CA PHE A 135 -17.83 3.47 -9.84
C PHE A 135 -17.44 2.71 -8.58
N TYR A 136 -16.18 2.30 -8.54
CA TYR A 136 -15.56 1.58 -7.45
C TYR A 136 -14.26 2.28 -7.06
N PHE A 137 -14.13 2.66 -5.78
CA PHE A 137 -12.87 3.15 -5.24
C PHE A 137 -12.23 2.08 -4.38
N VAL A 138 -11.06 1.60 -4.76
CA VAL A 138 -10.24 0.72 -3.92
C VAL A 138 -9.35 1.60 -3.07
N CYS A 139 -9.65 1.65 -1.80
CA CYS A 139 -9.08 2.61 -0.87
C CYS A 139 -7.83 2.02 -0.22
N ALA A 140 -6.69 2.20 -0.86
CA ALA A 140 -5.39 1.76 -0.39
C ALA A 140 -4.65 2.83 0.44
N ASP A 141 -5.27 4.01 0.63
CA ASP A 141 -4.77 5.12 1.44
C ASP A 141 -5.94 5.94 2.02
N TYR A 142 -5.63 7.02 2.74
CA TYR A 142 -6.64 7.88 3.36
C TYR A 142 -7.14 9.02 2.45
N SER A 143 -6.67 9.09 1.21
CA SER A 143 -7.10 10.15 0.27
C SER A 143 -8.61 10.19 0.06
N PRO A 144 -9.35 9.06 -0.03
CA PRO A 144 -10.81 9.10 -0.24
C PRO A 144 -11.57 9.79 0.89
N MET A 145 -11.07 9.75 2.11
CA MET A 145 -11.77 10.24 3.30
C MET A 145 -11.35 11.62 3.77
N SER A 146 -10.32 12.22 3.17
CA SER A 146 -9.69 13.45 3.65
C SER A 146 -9.78 14.60 2.65
N GLY A 147 -9.40 15.80 3.05
CA GLY A 147 -9.30 16.97 2.17
C GLY A 147 -8.04 17.00 1.30
N GLY A 148 -7.20 15.93 1.29
CA GLY A 148 -6.00 15.85 0.47
C GLY A 148 -4.85 15.02 1.03
N CYS A 149 -4.93 14.55 2.27
CA CYS A 149 -3.91 13.70 2.87
C CYS A 149 -3.91 12.31 2.26
N HIS A 150 -2.72 11.82 1.91
CA HIS A 150 -2.46 10.41 1.64
C HIS A 150 -2.38 9.62 2.95
N PHE A 151 -1.71 10.20 3.96
CA PHE A 151 -1.71 9.75 5.35
C PHE A 151 -2.01 10.94 6.26
N THR A 152 -2.83 10.75 7.28
CA THR A 152 -3.28 11.83 8.17
C THR A 152 -2.39 12.04 9.39
N GLY A 153 -1.47 11.11 9.66
CA GLY A 153 -0.73 11.11 10.92
C GLY A 153 -1.68 11.16 12.12
N ASP A 154 -1.38 11.99 13.08
CA ASP A 154 -2.22 12.21 14.27
C ASP A 154 -3.38 13.21 14.05
N CYS A 155 -3.56 13.70 12.81
CA CYS A 155 -4.65 14.60 12.49
C CYS A 155 -6.00 13.87 12.39
N HIS A 156 -6.99 14.37 13.13
CA HIS A 156 -8.35 13.83 13.17
C HIS A 156 -9.41 14.74 12.49
N ARG A 157 -9.00 15.81 11.80
CA ARG A 157 -9.94 16.81 11.23
C ARG A 157 -10.81 16.26 10.11
N PHE A 158 -10.44 15.15 9.48
CA PHE A 158 -11.28 14.44 8.52
C PHE A 158 -12.63 13.97 9.11
N LYS A 159 -12.73 13.86 10.44
CA LYS A 159 -13.97 13.50 11.13
C LYS A 159 -15.00 14.64 11.09
N SER A 160 -14.53 15.90 10.98
CA SER A 160 -15.37 17.11 11.00
C SER A 160 -15.37 17.91 9.70
N GLY A 161 -14.70 17.44 8.64
CA GLY A 161 -14.72 18.09 7.31
C GLY A 161 -13.44 18.82 6.93
N CYS A 162 -12.32 18.52 7.61
CA CYS A 162 -11.04 19.20 7.41
C CYS A 162 -11.11 20.73 7.64
N GLY A 163 -10.14 21.51 7.13
CA GLY A 163 -9.96 22.92 7.43
C GLY A 163 -8.99 23.16 8.57
N ALA A 164 -8.46 24.38 8.72
CA ALA A 164 -7.38 24.74 9.63
C ALA A 164 -6.26 23.68 9.61
N CYS A 165 -5.81 23.33 8.41
CA CYS A 165 -5.00 22.13 8.14
C CYS A 165 -3.62 22.23 8.80
N PRO A 166 -3.24 21.29 9.71
CA PRO A 166 -1.95 21.33 10.38
C PRO A 166 -0.79 21.11 9.40
N ALA A 167 -0.98 20.36 8.34
CA ALA A 167 0.05 20.15 7.31
C ALA A 167 0.50 21.45 6.63
N PHE A 168 -0.32 22.49 6.66
CA PHE A 168 -0.03 23.81 6.07
C PHE A 168 0.02 24.92 7.11
N HIS A 169 0.03 24.59 8.41
CA HIS A 169 -0.04 25.57 9.50
C HIS A 169 -1.21 26.55 9.34
N SER A 170 -2.29 26.10 8.72
CA SER A 170 -3.48 26.91 8.47
C SER A 170 -4.30 27.05 9.74
N VAL A 171 -4.76 28.28 10.01
CA VAL A 171 -5.70 28.59 11.09
C VAL A 171 -7.13 28.82 10.56
N ASP A 172 -7.29 28.89 9.24
CA ASP A 172 -8.58 29.09 8.59
C ASP A 172 -9.41 27.80 8.61
N PRO A 173 -10.56 27.75 9.30
CA PRO A 173 -11.42 26.57 9.35
C PRO A 173 -12.04 26.23 7.99
N LYS A 174 -12.03 27.18 7.03
CA LYS A 174 -12.53 27.00 5.67
C LYS A 174 -11.41 27.10 4.63
N ASP A 175 -10.22 26.60 4.96
CA ASP A 175 -9.14 26.53 3.99
C ASP A 175 -9.46 25.59 2.81
N PHE A 176 -8.54 25.46 1.87
CA PHE A 176 -8.78 24.65 0.66
C PHE A 176 -9.04 23.17 0.97
N THR A 177 -8.57 22.61 2.10
CA THR A 177 -8.84 21.22 2.48
C THR A 177 -10.31 21.02 2.86
N HIS A 178 -10.92 22.00 3.52
CA HIS A 178 -12.36 22.03 3.76
C HIS A 178 -13.15 22.06 2.45
N TRP A 179 -12.79 22.95 1.52
CA TRP A 179 -13.48 23.03 0.23
C TRP A 179 -13.30 21.78 -0.64
N ASN A 180 -12.19 21.08 -0.51
CA ASN A 180 -12.00 19.78 -1.16
C ASN A 180 -12.98 18.75 -0.60
N VAL A 181 -13.19 18.68 0.71
CA VAL A 181 -14.19 17.79 1.34
C VAL A 181 -15.58 18.11 0.85
N GLU A 182 -15.98 19.39 0.85
CA GLU A 182 -17.31 19.81 0.38
C GLU A 182 -17.53 19.48 -1.10
N TYR A 183 -16.49 19.62 -1.93
CA TYR A 183 -16.56 19.25 -3.34
C TYR A 183 -16.71 17.72 -3.52
N ARG A 184 -15.90 16.94 -2.81
CA ARG A 184 -15.96 15.48 -2.84
C ARG A 184 -17.31 14.95 -2.36
N LYS A 185 -17.86 15.53 -1.30
CA LYS A 185 -19.18 15.17 -0.78
C LYS A 185 -20.25 15.27 -1.87
N LYS A 186 -20.30 16.39 -2.59
CA LYS A 186 -21.24 16.58 -3.71
C LYS A 186 -21.04 15.53 -4.82
N VAL A 187 -19.79 15.19 -5.15
CA VAL A 187 -19.52 14.19 -6.18
C VAL A 187 -19.89 12.79 -5.70
N TYR A 188 -19.62 12.42 -4.44
CA TYR A 188 -20.06 11.14 -3.88
C TYR A 188 -21.57 10.98 -3.84
N GLU A 189 -22.31 12.07 -3.54
CA GLU A 189 -23.78 12.07 -3.55
C GLU A 189 -24.35 11.84 -4.97
N LEU A 190 -23.67 12.36 -6.00
CA LEU A 190 -24.09 12.21 -7.40
C LEU A 190 -23.68 10.86 -7.99
N VAL A 191 -22.42 10.46 -7.79
CA VAL A 191 -21.82 9.25 -8.40
C VAL A 191 -22.20 7.99 -7.64
N ARG A 192 -22.39 8.08 -6.33
CA ARG A 192 -22.72 6.97 -5.40
C ARG A 192 -21.80 5.76 -5.61
N PRO A 193 -20.48 5.95 -5.51
CA PRO A 193 -19.56 4.85 -5.74
C PRO A 193 -19.63 3.81 -4.63
N VAL A 194 -19.22 2.58 -4.94
CA VAL A 194 -18.87 1.58 -3.92
C VAL A 194 -17.43 1.85 -3.48
N LEU A 195 -17.20 1.96 -2.18
CA LEU A 195 -15.90 2.17 -1.59
C LEU A 195 -15.42 0.86 -0.97
N TYR A 196 -14.24 0.43 -1.34
CA TYR A 196 -13.65 -0.80 -0.82
C TYR A 196 -12.49 -0.51 0.13
N ALA A 197 -12.61 -0.97 1.37
CA ALA A 197 -11.52 -0.99 2.34
C ALA A 197 -10.84 -2.37 2.32
N ASN A 198 -9.53 -2.40 2.17
CA ASN A 198 -8.76 -3.65 2.13
C ASN A 198 -8.22 -4.08 3.50
N THR A 199 -8.25 -3.21 4.51
CA THR A 199 -7.84 -3.53 5.87
C THR A 199 -8.84 -3.02 6.89
N TYR A 200 -8.88 -3.68 8.08
CA TYR A 200 -9.67 -3.23 9.22
C TYR A 200 -9.39 -1.77 9.61
N MET A 201 -8.13 -1.36 9.52
CA MET A 201 -7.73 0.00 9.85
C MET A 201 -8.37 1.02 8.90
N ILE A 202 -8.31 0.81 7.59
CA ILE A 202 -8.95 1.66 6.57
C ILE A 202 -10.47 1.70 6.81
N GLU A 203 -11.09 0.55 7.01
CA GLU A 203 -12.53 0.46 7.30
C GLU A 203 -12.91 1.30 8.53
N ASN A 204 -12.15 1.17 9.63
CA ASN A 204 -12.41 1.89 10.87
C ASN A 204 -12.23 3.41 10.74
N PHE A 205 -11.21 3.86 9.97
CA PHE A 205 -11.02 5.28 9.68
C PHE A 205 -12.14 5.83 8.80
N PHE A 206 -12.58 5.09 7.80
CA PHE A 206 -13.64 5.50 6.90
C PHE A 206 -14.98 5.68 7.62
N LYS A 207 -15.35 4.77 8.50
CA LYS A 207 -16.54 4.89 9.33
C LYS A 207 -16.55 6.16 10.19
N LYS A 208 -15.39 6.71 10.51
CA LYS A 208 -15.22 7.95 11.28
C LYS A 208 -15.20 9.21 10.42
N SER A 209 -15.02 9.10 9.11
CA SER A 209 -14.97 10.25 8.21
C SER A 209 -16.35 10.82 7.96
N ILE A 210 -16.49 12.15 8.11
CA ILE A 210 -17.76 12.83 7.76
C ILE A 210 -18.12 12.64 6.28
N LEU A 211 -17.11 12.45 5.44
CA LEU A 211 -17.27 12.30 4.00
C LEU A 211 -17.79 10.91 3.62
N LEU A 212 -17.40 9.88 4.37
CA LEU A 212 -17.63 8.48 3.99
C LEU A 212 -18.62 7.71 4.88
N LYS A 213 -18.97 8.24 6.05
CA LYS A 213 -19.83 7.55 7.02
C LYS A 213 -21.19 7.06 6.47
N ASN A 214 -21.69 7.75 5.43
CA ASN A 214 -22.98 7.44 4.78
C ASN A 214 -22.81 6.84 3.38
N GLN A 215 -21.58 6.48 2.99
CA GLN A 215 -21.31 5.85 1.70
C GLN A 215 -21.40 4.33 1.79
N ASN A 216 -21.57 3.68 0.63
CA ASN A 216 -21.54 2.21 0.54
C ASN A 216 -20.08 1.74 0.70
N LEU A 217 -19.72 1.40 1.94
CA LEU A 217 -18.38 0.90 2.30
C LEU A 217 -18.44 -0.61 2.47
N GLN A 218 -17.59 -1.32 1.74
CA GLN A 218 -17.45 -2.76 1.78
C GLN A 218 -16.01 -3.18 2.04
N LYS A 219 -15.81 -4.39 2.57
CA LYS A 219 -14.49 -4.99 2.71
C LYS A 219 -14.12 -5.72 1.41
N LEU A 220 -12.88 -5.53 0.97
CA LEU A 220 -12.32 -6.19 -0.21
C LEU A 220 -11.07 -6.96 0.20
N PRO A 221 -10.88 -8.22 -0.23
CA PRO A 221 -9.59 -8.89 -0.10
C PRO A 221 -8.47 -8.09 -0.77
N THR A 222 -7.30 -8.08 -0.17
CA THR A 222 -6.11 -7.53 -0.82
C THR A 222 -5.79 -8.40 -2.03
N ILE A 223 -5.43 -7.76 -3.15
CA ILE A 223 -5.01 -8.52 -4.33
C ILE A 223 -3.52 -8.82 -4.24
N LEU A 224 -3.17 -10.09 -4.42
CA LEU A 224 -1.79 -10.58 -4.45
C LEU A 224 -1.69 -11.75 -5.44
N ASP A 225 -0.62 -11.82 -6.19
CA ASP A 225 -0.34 -12.97 -7.05
C ASP A 225 0.32 -14.10 -6.27
N LEU A 226 -0.47 -15.06 -5.82
CA LEU A 226 0.00 -16.21 -5.04
C LEU A 226 0.79 -17.23 -5.89
N LYS A 227 0.78 -17.11 -7.22
CA LYS A 227 1.68 -17.89 -8.08
C LYS A 227 3.09 -17.30 -8.10
N PHE A 228 3.18 -15.99 -7.89
CA PHE A 228 4.43 -15.27 -7.82
C PHE A 228 5.00 -15.27 -6.39
N TYR A 229 4.18 -14.96 -5.38
CA TYR A 229 4.56 -15.05 -3.97
C TYR A 229 4.20 -16.42 -3.42
N HIS A 230 5.19 -17.28 -3.31
CA HIS A 230 5.09 -18.64 -2.75
C HIS A 230 6.39 -19.00 -2.03
N PRO A 231 6.40 -20.01 -1.17
CA PRO A 231 7.62 -20.46 -0.52
C PRO A 231 8.67 -20.94 -1.53
N ILE A 232 9.91 -20.46 -1.36
CA ILE A 232 11.11 -20.94 -2.07
C ILE A 232 11.97 -21.64 -1.03
N ASP A 233 12.72 -22.66 -1.45
CA ASP A 233 13.65 -23.35 -0.56
C ASP A 233 14.63 -22.36 0.08
N LYS A 234 14.83 -22.44 1.41
CA LYS A 234 15.66 -21.49 2.17
C LYS A 234 17.11 -21.46 1.69
N TYR A 235 17.65 -22.62 1.29
CA TYR A 235 19.01 -22.69 0.76
C TYR A 235 19.11 -21.93 -0.57
N GLU A 236 18.17 -22.14 -1.47
CA GLU A 236 18.09 -21.42 -2.74
C GLU A 236 17.94 -19.92 -2.51
N ALA A 237 17.04 -19.53 -1.62
CA ALA A 237 16.76 -18.11 -1.30
C ALA A 237 17.98 -17.40 -0.70
N CYS A 238 18.69 -18.03 0.23
CA CYS A 238 19.92 -17.48 0.79
C CYS A 238 21.03 -17.40 -0.26
N THR A 239 21.18 -18.42 -1.10
CA THR A 239 22.20 -18.47 -2.17
C THR A 239 21.97 -17.35 -3.19
N HIS A 240 20.72 -17.04 -3.51
CA HIS A 240 20.35 -15.94 -4.44
C HIS A 240 20.96 -14.59 -4.03
N PHE A 241 21.08 -14.34 -2.72
CA PHE A 241 21.66 -13.10 -2.18
C PHE A 241 23.08 -13.26 -1.66
N GLY A 242 23.70 -14.43 -1.79
CA GLY A 242 25.03 -14.72 -1.25
C GLY A 242 25.08 -14.67 0.30
N LEU A 243 23.97 -15.01 0.96
CA LEU A 243 23.88 -14.98 2.42
C LEU A 243 24.48 -16.25 3.04
N PRO A 244 25.03 -16.19 4.29
CA PRO A 244 25.49 -17.34 5.03
C PRO A 244 24.39 -18.38 5.25
N LEU A 245 24.72 -19.64 5.03
CA LEU A 245 23.77 -20.77 5.16
C LEU A 245 23.74 -21.36 6.57
N ASN A 246 24.69 -20.98 7.41
CA ASN A 246 24.86 -21.51 8.76
C ASN A 246 24.09 -20.72 9.84
N LYS A 247 23.28 -19.73 9.45
CA LYS A 247 22.49 -18.94 10.38
C LYS A 247 21.11 -19.54 10.58
N ARG A 248 20.78 -19.83 11.85
CA ARG A 248 19.47 -20.33 12.24
C ARG A 248 18.40 -19.27 12.09
N ASN A 249 18.69 -18.05 12.58
CA ASN A 249 17.76 -16.93 12.66
C ASN A 249 18.15 -15.87 11.65
N VAL A 250 17.26 -15.60 10.69
CA VAL A 250 17.41 -14.57 9.68
C VAL A 250 16.27 -13.56 9.85
N ILE A 251 16.58 -12.43 10.46
CA ILE A 251 15.63 -11.33 10.67
C ILE A 251 15.66 -10.45 9.43
N VAL A 252 14.55 -10.36 8.69
CA VAL A 252 14.51 -9.48 7.53
C VAL A 252 13.55 -8.30 7.73
N PHE A 253 13.92 -7.17 7.20
CA PHE A 253 13.03 -6.02 7.05
C PHE A 253 13.37 -5.23 5.78
N GLY A 254 12.41 -4.47 5.29
CA GLY A 254 12.65 -3.67 4.11
C GLY A 254 11.46 -2.79 3.76
N CYS A 255 11.72 -1.78 2.95
CA CYS A 255 10.69 -0.92 2.34
C CYS A 255 11.31 -0.09 1.22
N GLN A 256 10.49 0.67 0.50
CA GLN A 256 10.99 1.48 -0.62
C GLN A 256 12.05 2.51 -0.19
N ASN A 257 11.89 3.14 0.98
CA ASN A 257 12.86 4.06 1.58
C ASN A 257 12.98 3.75 3.07
N LEU A 258 14.16 3.31 3.49
CA LEU A 258 14.43 2.86 4.87
C LEU A 258 14.46 4.01 5.88
N THR A 259 14.66 5.25 5.42
CA THR A 259 14.66 6.46 6.27
C THR A 259 13.27 7.11 6.38
N ASP A 260 12.23 6.55 5.77
CA ASP A 260 10.86 7.07 5.90
C ASP A 260 10.36 6.89 7.35
N PRO A 261 10.11 7.98 8.11
CA PRO A 261 9.73 7.88 9.52
C PRO A 261 8.42 7.11 9.75
N ARG A 262 7.53 7.05 8.74
CA ARG A 262 6.29 6.25 8.82
C ARG A 262 6.56 4.75 8.92
N LYS A 263 7.75 4.31 8.49
CA LYS A 263 8.17 2.91 8.53
C LYS A 263 8.76 2.48 9.87
N GLY A 264 9.05 3.43 10.76
CA GLY A 264 9.47 3.19 12.14
C GLY A 264 10.81 2.46 12.32
N ILE A 265 11.62 2.36 11.24
CA ILE A 265 12.87 1.61 11.26
C ILE A 265 13.88 2.31 12.16
N VAL A 266 14.15 3.57 11.90
CA VAL A 266 15.14 4.36 12.68
C VAL A 266 14.65 4.63 14.11
N GLU A 267 13.34 4.90 14.28
CA GLU A 267 12.78 5.30 15.55
C GLU A 267 12.52 4.14 16.53
N PHE A 268 12.26 2.93 16.02
CA PHE A 268 11.82 1.81 16.86
C PHE A 268 12.60 0.52 16.61
N LEU A 269 12.87 0.17 15.33
CA LEU A 269 13.46 -1.14 15.05
C LEU A 269 14.90 -1.26 15.52
N PHE A 270 15.71 -0.20 15.41
CA PHE A 270 17.10 -0.24 15.88
C PHE A 270 17.14 -0.52 17.39
N ASP A 271 16.35 0.20 18.18
CA ASP A 271 16.22 -0.01 19.62
C ASP A 271 15.69 -1.41 19.94
N SER A 272 14.70 -1.89 19.18
CA SER A 272 14.17 -3.26 19.36
C SER A 272 15.23 -4.33 19.08
N LEU A 273 16.05 -4.18 18.04
CA LEU A 273 17.12 -5.12 17.70
C LEU A 273 18.23 -5.12 18.75
N ASP A 274 18.56 -3.95 19.32
CA ASP A 274 19.50 -3.86 20.43
C ASP A 274 19.02 -4.62 21.67
N ARG A 275 17.73 -4.49 22.00
CA ARG A 275 17.11 -5.25 23.11
C ARG A 275 17.10 -6.75 22.84
N VAL A 276 16.80 -7.17 21.61
CA VAL A 276 16.91 -8.59 21.22
C VAL A 276 18.35 -9.09 21.44
N TYR A 277 19.35 -8.34 20.96
CA TYR A 277 20.76 -8.70 21.11
C TYR A 277 21.15 -8.89 22.58
N GLU A 278 20.69 -8.00 23.46
CA GLU A 278 21.00 -8.05 24.90
C GLU A 278 20.37 -9.24 25.62
N HIS A 279 19.21 -9.73 25.18
CA HIS A 279 18.51 -10.86 25.77
C HIS A 279 18.99 -12.24 25.26
N LEU A 280 19.68 -12.29 24.13
CA LEU A 280 20.18 -13.54 23.56
C LEU A 280 21.49 -13.97 24.22
N THR A 281 21.70 -15.29 24.31
CA THR A 281 22.99 -15.90 24.65
C THR A 281 24.00 -15.66 23.52
N GLU A 282 25.28 -15.84 23.80
CA GLU A 282 26.33 -15.64 22.79
C GLU A 282 26.16 -16.59 21.58
N ASP A 283 25.77 -17.84 21.81
CA ASP A 283 25.50 -18.79 20.74
C ASP A 283 24.32 -18.36 19.86
N GLU A 284 23.23 -17.91 20.47
CA GLU A 284 22.07 -17.39 19.74
C GLU A 284 22.41 -16.13 18.93
N ARG A 285 23.26 -15.24 19.47
CA ARG A 285 23.76 -14.05 18.74
C ARG A 285 24.53 -14.46 17.50
N GLN A 286 25.44 -15.43 17.61
CA GLN A 286 26.22 -15.94 16.49
C GLN A 286 25.35 -16.66 15.44
N GLN A 287 24.25 -17.26 15.88
CA GLN A 287 23.26 -17.91 15.00
C GLN A 287 22.25 -16.94 14.36
N THR A 288 22.30 -15.65 14.70
CA THR A 288 21.34 -14.64 14.22
C THR A 288 22.01 -13.64 13.29
N MET A 289 21.36 -13.30 12.19
CA MET A 289 21.76 -12.21 11.29
C MET A 289 20.57 -11.33 10.92
N VAL A 290 20.87 -10.10 10.52
CA VAL A 290 19.90 -9.12 10.03
C VAL A 290 20.12 -8.88 8.55
N VAL A 291 19.07 -8.98 7.73
CA VAL A 291 19.12 -8.72 6.30
C VAL A 291 18.10 -7.63 5.97
N TYR A 292 18.51 -6.63 5.23
CA TYR A 292 17.62 -5.50 4.96
C TYR A 292 17.75 -4.96 3.54
N ALA A 293 16.60 -4.47 3.02
CA ALA A 293 16.49 -4.03 1.65
C ALA A 293 15.68 -2.74 1.52
N GLY A 294 16.13 -1.85 0.65
CA GLY A 294 15.47 -0.57 0.36
C GLY A 294 16.48 0.52 0.03
N LYS A 295 16.00 1.71 -0.31
CA LYS A 295 16.87 2.88 -0.53
C LYS A 295 17.33 3.48 0.79
N ASP A 296 18.45 4.18 0.73
CA ASP A 296 19.03 4.98 1.83
C ASP A 296 19.40 4.13 3.07
N GLY A 297 19.80 2.85 2.87
CA GLY A 297 20.22 1.93 3.91
C GLY A 297 21.72 1.68 3.98
N GLU A 298 22.51 2.32 3.13
CA GLU A 298 23.95 2.09 3.00
C GLU A 298 24.73 2.30 4.31
N ASN A 299 24.26 3.21 5.14
CA ASN A 299 24.92 3.59 6.41
C ASN A 299 24.31 2.86 7.64
N PHE A 300 23.36 1.96 7.46
CA PHE A 300 22.70 1.32 8.59
C PHE A 300 23.54 0.22 9.25
N SER A 301 24.50 -0.36 8.52
CA SER A 301 25.31 -1.48 9.00
C SER A 301 25.96 -1.22 10.39
N SER A 302 26.42 -0.01 10.65
CA SER A 302 27.04 0.38 11.93
C SER A 302 26.06 0.48 13.11
N HIS A 303 24.74 0.47 12.85
CA HIS A 303 23.73 0.52 13.90
C HIS A 303 23.36 -0.87 14.45
N PHE A 304 23.78 -1.95 13.79
CA PHE A 304 23.43 -3.31 14.22
C PHE A 304 24.59 -3.98 14.96
N LYS A 305 24.30 -4.53 16.14
CA LYS A 305 25.22 -5.40 16.88
C LYS A 305 25.32 -6.81 16.27
N PHE A 306 24.30 -7.22 15.51
CA PHE A 306 24.26 -8.47 14.75
C PHE A 306 25.08 -8.39 13.48
N GLU A 307 25.56 -9.54 13.01
CA GLU A 307 26.00 -9.68 11.62
C GLU A 307 24.86 -9.25 10.69
N ASN A 308 25.18 -8.41 9.70
CA ASN A 308 24.12 -7.82 8.90
C ASN A 308 24.51 -7.67 7.42
N TYR A 309 23.48 -7.69 6.56
CA TYR A 309 23.61 -7.64 5.10
C TYR A 309 22.63 -6.64 4.50
N TYR A 310 23.16 -5.65 3.83
CA TYR A 310 22.37 -4.71 3.03
C TYR A 310 22.28 -5.21 1.60
N ILE A 311 21.07 -5.49 1.14
CA ILE A 311 20.82 -6.02 -0.22
C ILE A 311 20.61 -4.90 -1.25
N GLY A 312 20.39 -3.66 -0.79
CA GLY A 312 20.02 -2.56 -1.68
C GLY A 312 18.55 -2.57 -2.05
N SER A 313 18.21 -1.94 -3.17
CA SER A 313 16.83 -1.92 -3.66
C SER A 313 16.54 -3.20 -4.43
N LEU A 314 15.52 -3.93 -4.04
CA LEU A 314 15.09 -5.16 -4.71
C LEU A 314 14.23 -4.86 -5.93
N ASN A 315 14.38 -5.67 -6.97
CA ASN A 315 13.39 -5.77 -8.03
C ASN A 315 12.20 -6.62 -7.56
N PRO A 316 11.03 -6.53 -8.19
CA PRO A 316 9.89 -7.35 -7.81
C PRO A 316 10.19 -8.86 -7.77
N GLU A 317 10.96 -9.37 -8.74
CA GLU A 317 11.34 -10.77 -8.87
C GLU A 317 12.22 -11.29 -7.72
N ASP A 318 12.92 -10.42 -7.02
CA ASP A 318 13.77 -10.77 -5.88
C ASP A 318 12.97 -10.94 -4.57
N LEU A 319 11.76 -10.36 -4.51
CA LEU A 319 10.96 -10.33 -3.27
C LEU A 319 10.59 -11.71 -2.72
N PRO A 320 10.16 -12.72 -3.52
CA PRO A 320 9.89 -14.05 -2.99
C PRO A 320 11.11 -14.70 -2.36
N PHE A 321 12.29 -14.53 -2.95
CA PHE A 321 13.57 -15.00 -2.38
C PHE A 321 13.89 -14.28 -1.07
N PHE A 322 13.72 -12.96 -1.02
CA PHE A 322 13.97 -12.15 0.17
C PHE A 322 13.13 -12.58 1.37
N TYR A 323 11.85 -12.86 1.15
CA TYR A 323 10.99 -13.36 2.22
C TYR A 323 11.32 -14.80 2.57
N SER A 324 11.54 -15.68 1.59
CA SER A 324 11.82 -17.11 1.84
C SER A 324 13.17 -17.37 2.50
N ALA A 325 14.16 -16.46 2.35
CA ALA A 325 15.42 -16.53 3.09
C ALA A 325 15.25 -16.30 4.61
N ALA A 326 14.15 -15.67 5.00
CA ALA A 326 13.91 -15.19 6.36
C ALA A 326 13.38 -16.27 7.31
N THR A 327 13.72 -16.14 8.59
CA THR A 327 13.00 -16.79 9.68
C THR A 327 11.80 -15.95 10.10
N MET A 328 11.92 -14.64 10.03
CA MET A 328 10.82 -13.70 10.29
C MET A 328 10.99 -12.45 9.44
N PHE A 329 9.88 -11.84 9.07
CA PHE A 329 9.81 -10.50 8.48
C PHE A 329 9.35 -9.50 9.51
N VAL A 330 10.15 -8.44 9.76
CA VAL A 330 9.78 -7.40 10.72
C VAL A 330 9.21 -6.18 9.99
N CYS A 331 7.99 -5.78 10.36
CA CYS A 331 7.28 -4.62 9.81
C CYS A 331 6.99 -3.59 10.90
N PRO A 332 7.94 -2.69 11.23
CA PRO A 332 7.80 -1.72 12.31
C PRO A 332 7.04 -0.46 11.88
N SER A 333 6.26 -0.53 10.81
CA SER A 333 5.51 0.63 10.29
C SER A 333 4.54 1.20 11.33
N VAL A 334 4.57 2.52 11.52
CA VAL A 334 3.72 3.25 12.48
C VAL A 334 2.61 4.05 11.82
N ASN A 335 2.68 4.25 10.51
CA ASN A 335 1.64 4.94 9.74
C ASN A 335 1.58 4.42 8.30
N ASP A 336 0.72 3.44 8.06
CA ASP A 336 0.51 2.83 6.75
C ASP A 336 -0.97 2.42 6.62
N ALA A 337 -1.48 2.39 5.41
CA ALA A 337 -2.87 1.98 5.16
C ALA A 337 -3.05 0.45 5.17
N GLY A 338 -1.98 -0.26 4.79
CA GLY A 338 -1.91 -1.71 4.74
C GLY A 338 -0.64 -2.13 3.99
N PRO A 339 0.49 -2.32 4.70
CA PRO A 339 1.73 -2.74 4.04
C PRO A 339 1.52 -4.11 3.41
N SER A 340 1.49 -4.16 2.07
CA SER A 340 1.34 -5.41 1.30
C SER A 340 2.44 -6.43 1.60
N MET A 341 3.60 -5.95 2.04
CA MET A 341 4.74 -6.76 2.44
C MET A 341 4.42 -7.78 3.54
N VAL A 342 3.44 -7.49 4.41
CA VAL A 342 2.94 -8.45 5.40
C VAL A 342 2.35 -9.68 4.70
N TYR A 343 1.44 -9.45 3.73
CA TYR A 343 0.84 -10.56 2.99
C TYR A 343 1.85 -11.27 2.06
N GLN A 344 2.79 -10.53 1.48
CA GLN A 344 3.84 -11.08 0.63
C GLN A 344 4.76 -12.03 1.41
N ALA A 345 5.22 -11.60 2.59
CA ALA A 345 6.01 -12.44 3.48
C ALA A 345 5.25 -13.70 3.90
N MET A 346 4.00 -13.54 4.33
CA MET A 346 3.16 -14.68 4.75
C MET A 346 2.87 -15.65 3.60
N ALA A 347 2.65 -15.16 2.38
CA ALA A 347 2.47 -16.01 1.20
C ALA A 347 3.73 -16.84 0.87
N CYS A 348 4.92 -16.32 1.23
CA CYS A 348 6.19 -17.05 1.16
C CYS A 348 6.45 -17.94 2.39
N GLY A 349 5.48 -18.12 3.28
CA GLY A 349 5.60 -18.95 4.49
C GLY A 349 6.40 -18.32 5.61
N THR A 350 6.63 -17.01 5.58
CA THR A 350 7.46 -16.30 6.56
C THR A 350 6.59 -15.61 7.62
N PRO A 351 6.74 -15.96 8.91
CA PRO A 351 6.09 -15.30 10.02
C PRO A 351 6.40 -13.82 10.10
N VAL A 352 5.44 -13.02 10.60
CA VAL A 352 5.55 -11.56 10.61
C VAL A 352 5.53 -11.03 12.03
N VAL A 353 6.55 -10.27 12.40
CA VAL A 353 6.58 -9.46 13.62
C VAL A 353 6.28 -8.01 13.24
N ALA A 354 5.16 -7.45 13.70
CA ALA A 354 4.73 -6.13 13.26
C ALA A 354 4.02 -5.36 14.36
N PHE A 355 4.06 -4.03 14.28
CA PHE A 355 3.18 -3.21 15.11
C PHE A 355 1.70 -3.42 14.75
N ALA A 356 0.82 -3.26 15.73
CA ALA A 356 -0.65 -3.37 15.61
C ALA A 356 -1.21 -2.27 14.70
N MET A 357 -0.92 -2.37 13.40
CA MET A 357 -1.25 -1.38 12.39
C MET A 357 -1.48 -2.01 11.01
N GLY A 358 -2.36 -1.40 10.20
CA GLY A 358 -2.61 -1.82 8.82
C GLY A 358 -2.94 -3.30 8.68
N ALA A 359 -2.23 -4.00 7.81
CA ALA A 359 -2.43 -5.42 7.52
C ALA A 359 -2.16 -6.35 8.70
N ALA A 360 -1.28 -5.98 9.65
CA ALA A 360 -1.01 -6.80 10.83
C ALA A 360 -2.23 -6.99 11.74
N LEU A 361 -3.17 -6.04 11.75
CA LEU A 361 -4.43 -6.16 12.48
C LEU A 361 -5.38 -7.22 11.90
N ASP A 362 -5.27 -7.48 10.62
CA ASP A 362 -6.10 -8.50 9.93
C ASP A 362 -5.38 -9.85 9.85
N ALA A 363 -4.08 -9.85 9.66
CA ALA A 363 -3.30 -11.04 9.29
C ALA A 363 -2.51 -11.67 10.44
N VAL A 364 -2.13 -10.88 11.46
CA VAL A 364 -1.25 -11.34 12.54
C VAL A 364 -1.96 -11.35 13.89
N ARG A 365 -2.70 -10.29 14.22
CA ARG A 365 -3.33 -10.16 15.54
C ARG A 365 -4.27 -11.31 15.87
N GLY A 366 -3.97 -12.04 16.95
CA GLY A 366 -4.78 -13.18 17.41
C GLY A 366 -4.70 -14.43 16.54
N ARG A 367 -3.67 -14.54 15.70
CA ARG A 367 -3.39 -15.70 14.84
C ARG A 367 -2.00 -16.27 15.13
N ASN A 368 -1.76 -17.50 14.75
CA ASN A 368 -0.44 -18.13 14.82
C ASN A 368 0.33 -17.87 13.49
N THR A 369 0.60 -16.57 13.20
CA THR A 369 1.27 -16.16 11.95
C THR A 369 2.41 -15.18 12.23
N GLY A 370 2.85 -15.11 13.49
CA GLY A 370 3.86 -14.19 13.98
C GLY A 370 3.39 -13.45 15.23
N TYR A 371 3.91 -12.23 15.44
CA TYR A 371 3.63 -11.44 16.63
C TYR A 371 3.13 -10.03 16.27
N CYS A 372 2.00 -9.62 16.87
CA CYS A 372 1.41 -8.30 16.67
C CYS A 372 1.71 -7.41 17.90
N ALA A 373 2.78 -6.67 17.84
CA ALA A 373 3.27 -5.80 18.91
C ALA A 373 2.41 -4.52 19.05
N ARG A 374 2.37 -3.96 20.25
CA ARG A 374 1.74 -2.66 20.53
C ARG A 374 2.36 -1.56 19.67
N LEU A 375 1.51 -0.71 19.12
CA LEU A 375 1.95 0.35 18.22
C LEU A 375 2.96 1.30 18.92
N LYS A 376 4.12 1.53 18.28
CA LYS A 376 5.21 2.39 18.78
C LYS A 376 5.86 1.90 20.07
N ASP A 377 5.80 0.63 20.36
CA ASP A 377 6.41 0.02 21.55
C ASP A 377 7.58 -0.88 21.12
N ALA A 378 8.81 -0.35 21.27
CA ALA A 378 10.03 -1.06 20.86
C ALA A 378 10.31 -2.30 21.74
N ASP A 379 9.91 -2.26 23.03
CA ASP A 379 10.04 -3.41 23.94
C ASP A 379 9.16 -4.57 23.47
N ASP A 380 7.91 -4.26 23.14
CA ASP A 380 6.94 -5.27 22.70
C ASP A 380 7.31 -5.84 21.31
N LEU A 381 7.88 -5.00 20.43
CA LEU A 381 8.41 -5.46 19.15
C LEU A 381 9.60 -6.40 19.33
N ALA A 382 10.49 -6.10 20.28
CA ALA A 382 11.61 -6.95 20.66
C ALA A 382 11.14 -8.29 21.25
N GLN A 383 10.13 -8.27 22.12
CA GLN A 383 9.51 -9.51 22.64
C GLN A 383 8.95 -10.39 21.52
N GLY A 384 8.33 -9.78 20.51
CA GLY A 384 7.86 -10.51 19.34
C GLY A 384 9.00 -11.20 18.58
N MET A 385 10.11 -10.51 18.35
CA MET A 385 11.29 -11.11 17.69
C MET A 385 11.92 -12.22 18.54
N LEU A 386 12.03 -12.05 19.85
CA LEU A 386 12.51 -13.08 20.77
C LEU A 386 11.61 -14.32 20.76
N HIS A 387 10.30 -14.13 20.75
CA HIS A 387 9.34 -15.23 20.62
C HIS A 387 9.60 -16.04 19.36
N GLU A 388 9.78 -15.42 18.21
CA GLU A 388 10.04 -16.12 16.94
C GLU A 388 11.40 -16.87 16.94
N ILE A 389 12.43 -16.29 17.56
CA ILE A 389 13.76 -16.93 17.70
C ILE A 389 13.70 -18.20 18.55
N GLN A 390 12.83 -18.24 19.55
CA GLN A 390 12.70 -19.34 20.52
C GLN A 390 11.83 -20.50 20.02
N LEU A 391 11.17 -20.36 18.88
CA LEU A 391 10.33 -21.45 18.33
C LEU A 391 11.13 -22.69 18.02
N THR A 392 10.55 -23.84 18.35
CA THR A 392 11.09 -25.13 17.87
C THR A 392 10.86 -25.25 16.35
N PRO A 393 11.63 -26.08 15.64
CA PRO A 393 11.42 -26.32 14.22
C PRO A 393 10.00 -26.77 13.86
N GLU A 394 9.33 -27.50 14.74
CA GLU A 394 7.96 -27.97 14.56
C GLU A 394 6.96 -26.82 14.68
N GLN A 395 7.11 -25.99 15.73
CA GLN A 395 6.27 -24.78 15.91
C GLN A 395 6.42 -23.80 14.75
N TYR A 396 7.67 -23.58 14.30
CA TYR A 396 7.94 -22.73 13.14
C TYR A 396 7.25 -23.26 11.88
N ARG A 397 7.34 -24.57 11.60
CA ARG A 397 6.68 -25.17 10.44
C ARG A 397 5.16 -25.03 10.49
N GLN A 398 4.56 -25.24 11.66
CA GLN A 398 3.11 -25.03 11.86
C GLN A 398 2.73 -23.57 11.60
N GLN A 399 3.49 -22.63 12.14
CA GLN A 399 3.26 -21.19 11.98
C GLN A 399 3.43 -20.76 10.51
N SER A 400 4.47 -21.27 9.83
CA SER A 400 4.71 -21.01 8.40
C SER A 400 3.55 -21.48 7.53
N ASN A 401 3.00 -22.68 7.79
CA ASN A 401 1.81 -23.17 7.08
C ASN A 401 0.59 -22.31 7.34
N GLU A 402 0.41 -21.83 8.58
CA GLU A 402 -0.67 -20.93 8.93
C GLU A 402 -0.52 -19.58 8.22
N CYS A 403 0.71 -19.06 8.05
CA CYS A 403 0.98 -17.84 7.26
C CYS A 403 0.46 -18.00 5.82
N ILE A 404 0.78 -19.09 5.16
CA ILE A 404 0.34 -19.37 3.79
C ILE A 404 -1.20 -19.41 3.74
N ALA A 405 -1.83 -20.19 4.60
CA ALA A 405 -3.28 -20.33 4.64
C ALA A 405 -4.01 -19.00 4.89
N VAL A 406 -3.49 -18.19 5.80
CA VAL A 406 -4.06 -16.85 6.09
C VAL A 406 -3.84 -15.89 4.93
N ALA A 407 -2.66 -15.91 4.28
CA ALA A 407 -2.42 -15.12 3.08
C ALA A 407 -3.39 -15.50 1.97
N GLU A 408 -3.60 -16.78 1.69
CA GLU A 408 -4.57 -17.27 0.70
C GLU A 408 -6.01 -16.82 1.03
N ALA A 409 -6.41 -16.86 2.29
CA ALA A 409 -7.74 -16.47 2.73
C ALA A 409 -7.99 -14.95 2.64
N LEU A 410 -6.97 -14.13 2.90
CA LEU A 410 -7.07 -12.66 2.93
C LEU A 410 -6.69 -11.98 1.62
N THR A 411 -6.05 -12.71 0.68
CA THR A 411 -5.63 -12.18 -0.61
C THR A 411 -6.13 -13.08 -1.73
N SER A 412 -6.92 -12.57 -2.66
CA SER A 412 -7.47 -13.42 -3.73
C SER A 412 -7.89 -12.57 -4.93
N LYS A 413 -7.25 -12.82 -6.08
CA LYS A 413 -7.65 -12.26 -7.37
C LYS A 413 -9.12 -12.62 -7.70
N GLU A 414 -9.53 -13.86 -7.36
CA GLU A 414 -10.90 -14.32 -7.63
C GLU A 414 -11.94 -13.60 -6.77
N ALA A 415 -11.71 -13.53 -5.46
CA ALA A 415 -12.60 -12.84 -4.53
C ALA A 415 -12.70 -11.34 -4.86
N PHE A 416 -11.58 -10.72 -5.28
CA PHE A 416 -11.55 -9.35 -5.75
C PHE A 416 -12.49 -9.15 -6.96
N VAL A 417 -12.30 -9.93 -8.03
CA VAL A 417 -13.15 -9.82 -9.23
C VAL A 417 -14.62 -10.06 -8.91
N LYS A 418 -14.92 -11.11 -8.14
CA LYS A 418 -16.28 -11.43 -7.71
C LYS A 418 -16.93 -10.29 -6.92
N ALA A 419 -16.17 -9.63 -6.04
CA ALA A 419 -16.68 -8.49 -5.28
C ALA A 419 -17.02 -7.29 -6.17
N ILE A 420 -16.22 -7.01 -7.19
CA ILE A 420 -16.49 -5.91 -8.14
C ILE A 420 -17.67 -6.25 -9.06
N ILE A 421 -17.75 -7.49 -9.54
CA ILE A 421 -18.76 -7.88 -10.56
C ILE A 421 -20.15 -8.09 -9.95
N ASN A 422 -20.25 -8.62 -8.73
CA ASN A 422 -21.54 -8.89 -8.09
C ASN A 422 -22.19 -7.67 -7.44
N ASN A 423 -21.51 -6.52 -7.38
CA ASN A 423 -22.01 -5.25 -6.92
C ASN A 423 -22.29 -4.33 -8.10
#